data_f5f993d90cbe209f36e4ae0283e8f136
#
_entry.id   f5f993d90cbe209f36e4ae0283e8f136
#
_cell.length_a   1.000
_cell.length_b   1.000
_cell.length_c   1.000
_cell.angle_alpha   90.00
_cell.angle_beta   90.00
_cell.angle_gamma   90.00
#
_symmetry.space_group_name_H-M   'P 1'
#
loop_
_entity.id
_entity.type
_entity.pdbx_description
1 polymer ?
#
loop_
_entity_poly.entity_id
_entity_poly.type
_entity_poly.pdbx_seq_one_letter_code
_entity_poly.pdbx_strand_id
1 'polypeptide(L)'
;LVKDLLIPWQAGAAWFLDTLVDADLANNSASWQWVAGSGTDAAPYFRIFNPTLQGKKFDPHGRYVRRWIPELSGKGEAEYPAPIVDHGAARQLALEAYGRIKGMRTSKLAP
;
A
#
# COMPACT_ATOMS: atom_id res chain seq x y z
N LEU A 1 3.05 1.53 -2.14
CA LEU A 1 4.13 2.42 -1.70
C LEU A 1 4.80 1.91 -0.42
N VAL A 2 4.04 1.74 0.65
CA VAL A 2 4.60 1.42 1.97
C VAL A 2 5.07 -0.03 2.05
N LYS A 3 4.22 -0.98 1.67
CA LYS A 3 4.51 -2.41 1.88
C LYS A 3 5.28 -3.04 0.74
N ASP A 4 5.00 -2.67 -0.51
CA ASP A 4 5.71 -3.24 -1.65
C ASP A 4 7.05 -2.54 -1.94
N LEU A 5 7.15 -1.24 -1.70
CA LEU A 5 8.36 -0.45 -1.97
C LEU A 5 9.15 -0.13 -0.70
N LEU A 6 8.61 -0.41 0.48
CA LEU A 6 9.19 -0.08 1.78
C LEU A 6 9.58 1.40 1.91
N ILE A 7 8.80 2.28 1.29
CA ILE A 7 8.94 3.72 1.43
C ILE A 7 8.23 4.15 2.72
N PRO A 8 8.82 5.00 3.56
CA PRO A 8 8.19 5.47 4.79
C PRO A 8 6.80 6.06 4.54
N TRP A 9 5.83 5.76 5.39
CA TRP A 9 4.46 6.24 5.23
C TRP A 9 4.37 7.76 5.20
N GLN A 10 5.29 8.45 5.88
CA GLN A 10 5.34 9.91 5.92
C GLN A 10 5.51 10.52 4.53
N ALA A 11 6.25 9.87 3.65
CA ALA A 11 6.41 10.33 2.26
C ALA A 11 5.07 10.31 1.51
N GLY A 12 4.29 9.23 1.67
CA GLY A 12 2.95 9.15 1.10
C GLY A 12 1.97 10.15 1.70
N ALA A 13 2.02 10.31 3.02
CA ALA A 13 1.19 11.27 3.74
C ALA A 13 1.46 12.71 3.28
N ALA A 14 2.72 13.08 3.11
CA ALA A 14 3.12 14.41 2.62
C ALA A 14 2.61 14.66 1.19
N TRP A 15 2.74 13.68 0.32
CA TRP A 15 2.25 13.76 -1.06
C TRP A 15 0.73 13.93 -1.10
N PHE A 16 0.00 13.16 -0.31
CA PHE A 16 -1.46 13.25 -0.25
C PHE A 16 -1.94 14.58 0.31
N LEU A 17 -1.30 15.08 1.37
CA LEU A 17 -1.65 16.36 1.97
C LEU A 17 -1.49 17.51 0.97
N ASP A 18 -0.48 17.44 0.12
CA ASP A 18 -0.20 18.45 -0.90
C ASP A 18 -1.14 18.36 -2.11
N THR A 19 -1.57 17.15 -2.49
CA THR A 19 -2.24 16.93 -3.78
C THR A 19 -3.74 16.67 -3.69
N LEU A 20 -4.25 16.16 -2.57
CA LEU A 20 -5.68 15.87 -2.42
C LEU A 20 -6.49 17.14 -2.22
N VAL A 21 -7.58 17.25 -2.95
CA VAL A 21 -8.52 18.39 -2.84
C VAL A 21 -9.17 18.42 -1.47
N ASP A 22 -9.49 17.27 -0.91
CA ASP A 22 -10.11 17.08 0.40
C ASP A 22 -9.10 16.69 1.50
N ALA A 23 -7.86 17.16 1.38
CA ALA A 23 -6.80 16.81 2.32
C ALA A 23 -7.16 17.24 3.75
N ASP A 24 -7.10 16.26 4.66
CA ASP A 24 -7.31 16.44 6.10
C ASP A 24 -6.12 15.83 6.83
N LEU A 25 -5.42 16.64 7.62
CA LEU A 25 -4.20 16.22 8.31
C LEU A 25 -4.43 15.00 9.21
N ALA A 26 -5.49 15.01 10.01
CA ALA A 26 -5.76 13.94 10.97
C ALA A 26 -6.12 12.62 10.27
N ASN A 27 -7.07 12.64 9.36
CA ASN A 27 -7.49 11.45 8.61
C ASN A 27 -6.36 10.91 7.74
N ASN A 28 -5.63 11.79 7.08
CA ASN A 28 -4.51 11.41 6.22
C ASN A 28 -3.41 10.70 7.03
N SER A 29 -2.98 11.31 8.13
CA SER A 29 -1.94 10.74 9.00
C SER A 29 -2.38 9.40 9.60
N ALA A 30 -3.59 9.32 10.12
CA ALA A 30 -4.13 8.09 10.72
C ALA A 30 -4.23 6.95 9.70
N SER A 31 -4.70 7.24 8.49
CA SER A 31 -4.84 6.24 7.42
C SER A 31 -3.48 5.72 6.94
N TRP A 32 -2.49 6.60 6.77
CA TRP A 32 -1.15 6.18 6.37
C TRP A 32 -0.44 5.36 7.45
N GLN A 33 -0.63 5.70 8.73
CA GLN A 33 -0.12 4.89 9.84
C GLN A 33 -0.77 3.51 9.86
N TRP A 34 -2.06 3.44 9.63
CA TRP A 34 -2.78 2.16 9.56
C TRP A 34 -2.23 1.28 8.43
N VAL A 35 -1.99 1.85 7.26
CA VAL A 35 -1.38 1.14 6.12
C VAL A 35 0.00 0.59 6.49
N ALA A 36 0.77 1.34 7.28
CA ALA A 36 2.10 0.90 7.74
C ALA A 36 2.05 -0.15 8.86
N GLY A 37 0.86 -0.50 9.35
CA GLY A 37 0.70 -1.44 10.46
C GLY A 37 0.99 -0.82 11.82
N SER A 38 0.87 0.50 11.95
CA SER A 38 1.15 1.27 13.17
C SER A 38 -0.02 2.19 13.50
N GLY A 39 0.11 2.96 14.57
CA GLY A 39 -0.96 3.86 15.01
C GLY A 39 -1.91 3.20 16.01
N THR A 40 -2.90 3.99 16.46
CA THR A 40 -3.83 3.58 17.53
C THR A 40 -4.85 2.54 17.07
N ASP A 41 -5.23 2.58 15.79
CA ASP A 41 -6.23 1.67 15.22
C ASP A 41 -5.60 0.62 14.31
N ALA A 42 -4.31 0.34 14.47
CA ALA A 42 -3.64 -0.70 13.69
C ALA A 42 -4.36 -2.04 13.86
N ALA A 43 -4.74 -2.66 12.75
CA ALA A 43 -5.35 -3.98 12.77
C ALA A 43 -4.42 -5.01 13.43
N PRO A 44 -4.96 -6.05 14.09
CA PRO A 44 -4.14 -7.07 14.74
C PRO A 44 -3.24 -7.83 13.75
N TYR A 45 -3.53 -7.75 12.45
CA TYR A 45 -2.80 -8.43 11.40
C TYR A 45 -2.15 -7.45 10.45
N PHE A 46 -0.89 -7.70 10.13
CA PHE A 46 -0.18 -6.98 9.09
C PHE A 46 -0.56 -7.59 7.73
N ARG A 47 -1.44 -6.91 7.01
CA ARG A 47 -1.95 -7.38 5.73
C ARG A 47 -1.21 -6.73 4.57
N ILE A 48 -0.83 -7.55 3.59
CA ILE A 48 -0.24 -7.09 2.33
C ILE A 48 -1.14 -7.60 1.21
N PHE A 49 -1.94 -6.68 0.65
CA PHE A 49 -2.82 -7.03 -0.46
C PHE A 49 -2.02 -7.21 -1.74
N ASN A 50 -2.41 -8.21 -2.52
CA ASN A 50 -1.91 -8.37 -3.88
C ASN A 50 -2.80 -7.56 -4.82
N PRO A 51 -2.31 -6.47 -5.44
CA PRO A 51 -3.14 -5.61 -6.29
C PRO A 51 -3.77 -6.35 -7.46
N THR A 52 -3.05 -7.29 -8.07
CA THR A 52 -3.55 -8.10 -9.19
C THR A 52 -4.73 -8.97 -8.76
N LEU A 53 -4.62 -9.64 -7.62
CA LEU A 53 -5.70 -10.48 -7.08
C LEU A 53 -6.90 -9.64 -6.64
N GLN A 54 -6.66 -8.47 -6.06
CA GLN A 54 -7.73 -7.53 -5.71
C GLN A 54 -8.48 -7.06 -6.96
N GLY A 55 -7.78 -6.72 -8.02
CA GLY A 55 -8.37 -6.35 -9.30
C GLY A 55 -9.24 -7.47 -9.87
N LYS A 56 -8.75 -8.71 -9.88
CA LYS A 56 -9.51 -9.87 -10.36
C LYS A 56 -10.76 -10.13 -9.54
N LYS A 57 -10.71 -9.90 -8.24
CA LYS A 57 -11.84 -10.14 -7.33
C LYS A 57 -12.93 -9.07 -7.46
N PHE A 58 -12.55 -7.79 -7.46
CA PHE A 58 -13.49 -6.67 -7.39
C PHE A 58 -13.80 -6.01 -8.72
N ASP A 59 -12.94 -6.18 -9.72
CA ASP A 59 -13.14 -5.68 -11.08
C ASP A 59 -12.79 -6.76 -12.11
N PRO A 60 -13.48 -7.91 -12.10
CA PRO A 60 -13.12 -9.08 -12.93
C PRO A 60 -13.13 -8.79 -14.43
N HIS A 61 -13.92 -7.81 -14.87
CA HIS A 61 -14.02 -7.42 -16.29
C HIS A 61 -13.18 -6.17 -16.62
N GLY A 62 -12.47 -5.61 -15.64
CA GLY A 62 -11.61 -4.44 -15.82
C GLY A 62 -12.36 -3.15 -16.20
N ARG A 63 -13.65 -3.06 -15.89
CA ARG A 63 -14.47 -1.88 -16.25
C ARG A 63 -14.03 -0.62 -15.52
N TYR A 64 -13.78 -0.73 -14.23
CA TYR A 64 -13.32 0.38 -13.39
C TYR A 64 -11.94 0.85 -13.83
N VAL A 65 -11.01 -0.08 -14.02
CA VAL A 65 -9.65 0.24 -14.45
C VAL A 65 -9.65 0.94 -15.80
N ARG A 66 -10.38 0.43 -16.78
CA ARG A 66 -10.47 1.06 -18.11
C ARG A 66 -11.12 2.43 -18.09
N ARG A 67 -12.09 2.63 -17.19
CA ARG A 67 -12.75 3.94 -17.05
C ARG A 67 -11.78 5.01 -16.59
N TRP A 68 -10.93 4.69 -15.61
CA TRP A 68 -10.06 5.67 -14.97
C TRP A 68 -8.64 5.68 -15.51
N ILE A 69 -8.24 4.65 -16.24
CA ILE A 69 -6.96 4.56 -16.94
C ILE A 69 -7.26 4.25 -18.41
N PRO A 70 -7.59 5.29 -19.21
CA PRO A 70 -7.98 5.11 -20.61
C PRO A 70 -6.92 4.40 -21.46
N GLU A 71 -5.66 4.50 -21.07
CA GLU A 71 -4.53 3.83 -21.72
C GLU A 71 -4.69 2.31 -21.75
N LEU A 72 -5.48 1.74 -20.84
CA LEU A 72 -5.77 0.31 -20.81
C LEU A 72 -7.01 -0.09 -21.62
N SER A 73 -7.61 0.87 -22.34
CA SER A 73 -8.80 0.65 -23.18
C SER A 73 -8.44 0.52 -24.66
N GLY A 74 -7.75 -0.54 -25.06
CA GLY A 74 -7.45 -0.77 -26.48
C GLY A 74 -5.98 -0.59 -26.83
N LYS A 75 -5.67 0.20 -27.89
CA LYS A 75 -4.30 0.33 -28.42
C LYS A 75 -3.26 0.91 -27.46
N GLY A 76 -3.69 1.52 -26.35
CA GLY A 76 -2.81 2.09 -25.33
C GLY A 76 -2.25 1.08 -24.33
N GLU A 77 -2.72 -0.16 -24.30
CA GLU A 77 -2.23 -1.16 -23.36
C GLU A 77 -0.72 -1.40 -23.49
N ALA A 78 -0.17 -1.31 -24.70
CA ALA A 78 1.25 -1.50 -24.95
C ALA A 78 2.12 -0.38 -24.34
N GLU A 79 1.53 0.77 -24.02
CA GLU A 79 2.25 1.92 -23.45
C GLU A 79 2.19 1.95 -21.91
N TYR A 80 1.34 1.12 -21.31
CA TYR A 80 1.25 1.06 -19.86
C TYR A 80 2.47 0.33 -19.30
N PRO A 81 3.17 0.92 -18.32
CA PRO A 81 4.39 0.33 -17.80
C PRO A 81 4.14 -0.99 -17.09
N ALA A 82 5.11 -1.90 -17.20
CA ALA A 82 5.11 -3.14 -16.45
C ALA A 82 5.25 -2.85 -14.95
N PRO A 83 4.83 -3.80 -14.07
CA PRO A 83 5.06 -3.68 -12.64
C PRO A 83 6.53 -3.41 -12.32
N ILE A 84 6.80 -2.44 -11.45
CA ILE A 84 8.17 -2.06 -11.07
C ILE A 84 8.79 -2.96 -10.00
N VAL A 85 7.98 -3.81 -9.36
CA VAL A 85 8.44 -4.77 -8.35
C VAL A 85 7.75 -6.11 -8.57
N ASP A 86 8.43 -7.19 -8.20
CA ASP A 86 7.81 -8.50 -8.01
C ASP A 86 7.07 -8.49 -6.68
N HIS A 87 5.74 -8.61 -6.71
CA HIS A 87 4.92 -8.51 -5.51
C HIS A 87 5.22 -9.62 -4.51
N GLY A 88 5.48 -10.85 -4.97
CA GLY A 88 5.82 -11.98 -4.09
C GLY A 88 7.08 -11.73 -3.29
N ALA A 89 8.14 -11.27 -3.96
CA ALA A 89 9.40 -10.91 -3.30
C ALA A 89 9.23 -9.69 -2.38
N ALA A 90 8.53 -8.66 -2.83
CA ALA A 90 8.25 -7.47 -2.05
C ALA A 90 7.45 -7.79 -0.79
N ARG A 91 6.45 -8.65 -0.89
CA ARG A 91 5.66 -9.14 0.24
C ARG A 91 6.55 -9.82 1.28
N GLN A 92 7.46 -10.66 0.86
CA GLN A 92 8.37 -11.36 1.77
C GLN A 92 9.26 -10.37 2.53
N LEU A 93 9.84 -9.40 1.83
CA LEU A 93 10.65 -8.36 2.46
C LEU A 93 9.85 -7.52 3.45
N ALA A 94 8.60 -7.19 3.13
CA ALA A 94 7.74 -6.44 4.04
C ALA A 94 7.40 -7.22 5.31
N LEU A 95 7.13 -8.52 5.18
CA LEU A 95 6.87 -9.39 6.33
C LEU A 95 8.11 -9.51 7.23
N GLU A 96 9.29 -9.63 6.65
CA GLU A 96 10.55 -9.68 7.40
C GLU A 96 10.81 -8.36 8.14
N ALA A 97 10.61 -7.23 7.48
CA ALA A 97 10.77 -5.92 8.08
C ALA A 97 9.80 -5.72 9.25
N TYR A 98 8.54 -6.08 9.08
CA TYR A 98 7.53 -6.02 10.15
C TYR A 98 7.87 -6.95 11.31
N GLY A 99 8.34 -8.16 11.01
CA GLY A 99 8.77 -9.13 12.02
C GLY A 99 9.88 -8.58 12.92
N ARG A 100 10.82 -7.84 12.34
CA ARG A 100 11.88 -7.17 13.11
C ARG A 100 11.33 -6.12 14.08
N ILE A 101 10.41 -5.29 13.62
CA ILE A 101 9.76 -4.26 14.45
C ILE A 101 8.94 -4.92 15.57
N LYS A 102 8.19 -5.96 15.26
CA LYS A 102 7.39 -6.72 16.22
C LYS A 102 8.28 -7.35 17.30
N GLY A 103 9.40 -7.95 16.90
CA GLY A 103 10.38 -8.51 17.82
C GLY A 103 10.98 -7.45 18.76
N MET A 104 11.32 -6.28 18.24
CA MET A 104 11.83 -5.14 19.03
C MET A 104 10.81 -4.65 20.06
N ARG A 105 9.53 -4.58 19.69
CA ARG A 105 8.45 -4.18 20.63
C ARG A 105 8.29 -5.21 21.76
N THR A 106 8.37 -6.48 21.42
CA THR A 106 8.28 -7.56 22.42
C THR A 106 9.47 -7.54 23.38
N SER A 107 10.68 -7.31 22.89
CA SER A 107 11.89 -7.25 23.71
C SER A 107 11.92 -6.04 24.64
N LYS A 108 11.29 -4.93 24.28
CA LYS A 108 11.16 -3.73 25.13
C LYS A 108 10.13 -3.89 26.26
N LEU A 109 9.20 -4.85 26.12
CA LEU A 109 8.15 -5.14 27.10
C LEU A 109 8.54 -6.31 28.00
N ALA A 110 9.59 -7.04 27.69
CA ALA A 110 10.13 -8.08 28.55
C ALA A 110 10.90 -7.44 29.72
N PRO A 111 10.66 -7.87 30.98
CA PRO A 111 11.41 -7.37 32.11
C PRO A 111 12.89 -7.75 32.07
#